data_52f5bc9da357bc0cf12815ab7101408d
#
_entry.id   52f5bc9da357bc0cf12815ab7101408d
#
_cell.length_a   1.000
_cell.length_b   1.000
_cell.length_c   1.000
_cell.angle_alpha   90.00
_cell.angle_beta   90.00
_cell.angle_gamma   90.00
#
_symmetry.space_group_name_H-M   'P 1'
#
loop_
_entity.id
_entity.type
_entity.pdbx_description
1 polymer ?
#
loop_
_entity_poly.entity_id
_entity_poly.type
_entity_poly.pdbx_seq_one_letter_code
_entity_poly.pdbx_strand_id
1 'polypeptide(L)'
;SGNTIVIDIMPSSRRGEGLGYYGLANNIAMSIGPMTGLFLHDASVGYTFIFSCSLIACIVGFICAYLVQTPYKAPVKREPISLDRFILLKGIPAGISLLLLSIPYGMTTNYVAMYAKQIGITSSTGFFFTLMAIGMAVSRLFSGKLVDKGKITQVIQAGMYLVCFCFFGLSACGWIIDW
;
A
#
# COMPACT_ATOMS: atom_id res chain seq x y z
N SER A 1 12.79 2.82 -9.55
CA SER A 1 11.61 3.11 -8.72
C SER A 1 12.03 3.59 -7.34
N GLY A 2 11.12 4.24 -6.57
CA GLY A 2 11.44 4.74 -5.22
C GLY A 2 11.95 3.63 -4.29
N ASN A 3 11.37 2.43 -4.35
CA ASN A 3 11.84 1.27 -3.60
C ASN A 3 13.30 0.91 -3.89
N THR A 4 13.72 1.02 -5.15
CA THR A 4 15.11 0.74 -5.56
C THR A 4 16.08 1.74 -4.93
N ILE A 5 15.71 3.03 -4.92
CA ILE A 5 16.52 4.08 -4.31
C ILE A 5 16.70 3.83 -2.81
N VAL A 6 15.62 3.47 -2.11
CA VAL A 6 15.68 3.14 -0.67
C VAL A 6 16.61 1.95 -0.40
N ILE A 7 16.53 0.89 -1.20
CA ILE A 7 17.41 -0.28 -1.09
C ILE A 7 18.87 0.11 -1.34
N ASP A 8 19.12 1.06 -2.23
CA ASP A 8 20.47 1.48 -2.61
C ASP A 8 21.13 2.37 -1.55
N ILE A 9 20.35 3.17 -0.83
CA ILE A 9 20.83 4.08 0.21
C ILE A 9 20.99 3.34 1.56
N MET A 10 20.14 2.35 1.84
CA MET A 10 20.13 1.67 3.13
C MET A 10 21.20 0.58 3.25
N PRO A 11 21.84 0.46 4.46
CA PRO A 11 22.72 -0.67 4.76
C PRO A 11 21.98 -2.00 4.64
N SER A 12 22.70 -3.05 4.22
CA SER A 12 22.10 -4.38 3.99
C SER A 12 21.37 -4.96 5.20
N SER A 13 21.81 -4.64 6.42
CA SER A 13 21.21 -5.12 7.70
C SER A 13 19.89 -4.43 8.07
N ARG A 14 19.54 -3.29 7.44
CA ARG A 14 18.34 -2.48 7.77
C ARG A 14 17.46 -2.17 6.56
N ARG A 15 17.61 -2.91 5.48
CA ARG A 15 16.85 -2.69 4.24
C ARG A 15 15.34 -2.91 4.44
N GLY A 16 14.95 -3.91 5.23
CA GLY A 16 13.55 -4.19 5.54
C GLY A 16 12.91 -3.06 6.34
N GLU A 17 13.63 -2.52 7.31
CA GLU A 17 13.18 -1.36 8.08
C GLU A 17 13.01 -0.13 7.18
N GLY A 18 13.98 0.16 6.32
CA GLY A 18 13.91 1.28 5.37
C GLY A 18 12.74 1.16 4.38
N LEU A 19 12.51 -0.03 3.82
CA LEU A 19 11.35 -0.31 2.99
C LEU A 19 10.03 -0.20 3.76
N GLY A 20 10.05 -0.56 5.06
CA GLY A 20 8.92 -0.38 5.97
C GLY A 20 8.53 1.10 6.11
N TYR A 21 9.49 1.99 6.41
CA TYR A 21 9.25 3.43 6.51
C TYR A 21 8.80 4.05 5.19
N TYR A 22 9.44 3.67 4.08
CA TYR A 22 9.03 4.15 2.76
C TYR A 22 7.60 3.70 2.42
N GLY A 23 7.27 2.43 2.71
CA GLY A 23 5.93 1.90 2.51
C GLY A 23 4.89 2.53 3.46
N LEU A 24 5.30 2.97 4.67
CA LEU A 24 4.45 3.69 5.60
C LEU A 24 3.98 5.02 5.01
N ALA A 25 4.89 5.80 4.42
CA ALA A 25 4.54 7.05 3.75
C ALA A 25 3.51 6.84 2.63
N ASN A 26 3.70 5.79 1.81
CA ASN A 26 2.74 5.42 0.77
C ASN A 26 1.36 5.04 1.34
N ASN A 27 1.31 4.26 2.42
CA ASN A 27 0.05 3.86 3.06
C ASN A 27 -0.68 5.05 3.69
N ILE A 28 0.05 5.99 4.31
CA ILE A 28 -0.51 7.24 4.84
C ILE A 28 -1.15 8.04 3.70
N ALA A 29 -0.45 8.19 2.57
CA ALA A 29 -0.98 8.91 1.41
C ALA A 29 -2.25 8.24 0.85
N MET A 30 -2.26 6.90 0.74
CA MET A 30 -3.44 6.14 0.27
C MET A 30 -4.64 6.25 1.21
N SER A 31 -4.45 6.56 2.48
CA SER A 31 -5.52 6.72 3.47
C SER A 31 -5.99 8.16 3.56
N ILE A 32 -5.07 9.12 3.62
CA ILE A 32 -5.38 10.55 3.70
C ILE A 32 -6.02 11.04 2.40
N GLY A 33 -5.59 10.52 1.24
CA GLY A 33 -6.12 10.93 -0.07
C GLY A 33 -7.65 10.81 -0.16
N PRO A 34 -8.22 9.61 -0.06
CA PRO A 34 -9.67 9.42 -0.10
C PRO A 34 -10.41 10.14 1.03
N MET A 35 -9.84 10.15 2.25
CA MET A 35 -10.44 10.83 3.40
C MET A 35 -10.59 12.33 3.15
N THR A 36 -9.52 13.00 2.72
CA THR A 36 -9.57 14.44 2.41
C THR A 36 -10.46 14.75 1.21
N GLY A 37 -10.45 13.91 0.18
CA GLY A 37 -11.32 14.03 -0.97
C GLY A 37 -12.80 13.97 -0.60
N LEU A 38 -13.20 13.00 0.22
CA LEU A 38 -14.57 12.87 0.73
C LEU A 38 -14.96 14.04 1.62
N PHE A 39 -14.08 14.44 2.54
CA PHE A 39 -14.34 15.57 3.43
C PHE A 39 -14.56 16.88 2.67
N LEU A 40 -13.74 17.16 1.65
CA LEU A 40 -13.89 18.36 0.80
C LEU A 40 -15.16 18.29 -0.06
N HIS A 41 -15.53 17.10 -0.53
CA HIS A 41 -16.78 16.90 -1.27
C HIS A 41 -18.00 17.16 -0.36
N ASP A 42 -18.01 16.62 0.85
CA ASP A 42 -19.11 16.79 1.81
C ASP A 42 -19.23 18.25 2.28
N ALA A 43 -18.12 18.99 2.31
CA ALA A 43 -18.09 20.43 2.55
C ALA A 43 -18.58 21.27 1.35
N SER A 44 -19.14 20.64 0.31
CA SER A 44 -19.66 21.30 -0.91
C SER A 44 -18.61 22.11 -1.67
N VAL A 45 -17.34 21.77 -1.52
CA VAL A 45 -16.24 22.40 -2.25
C VAL A 45 -16.21 21.84 -3.68
N GLY A 46 -16.14 22.74 -4.67
CA GLY A 46 -16.18 22.34 -6.08
C GLY A 46 -15.00 21.42 -6.47
N TYR A 47 -15.25 20.51 -7.39
CA TYR A 47 -14.23 19.56 -7.90
C TYR A 47 -12.95 20.23 -8.41
N THR A 48 -13.06 21.43 -9.00
CA THR A 48 -11.92 22.23 -9.45
C THR A 48 -10.94 22.52 -8.32
N PHE A 49 -11.43 22.83 -7.13
CA PHE A 49 -10.59 23.08 -5.97
C PHE A 49 -9.90 21.81 -5.50
N ILE A 50 -10.62 20.67 -5.45
CA ILE A 50 -10.07 19.36 -5.06
C ILE A 50 -8.93 18.97 -6.00
N PHE A 51 -9.11 19.10 -7.31
CA PHE A 51 -8.08 18.81 -8.30
C PHE A 51 -6.91 19.78 -8.25
N SER A 52 -7.16 21.07 -7.94
CA SER A 52 -6.09 22.06 -7.75
C SER A 52 -5.21 21.71 -6.55
N CYS A 53 -5.78 21.29 -5.43
CA CYS A 53 -5.04 20.82 -4.26
C CYS A 53 -4.19 19.57 -4.60
N SER A 54 -4.75 18.64 -5.37
CA SER A 54 -4.02 17.46 -5.84
C SER A 54 -2.86 17.83 -6.76
N LEU A 55 -3.05 18.81 -7.65
CA LEU A 55 -2.00 19.31 -8.52
C LEU A 55 -0.85 19.94 -7.73
N ILE A 56 -1.17 20.76 -6.73
CA ILE A 56 -0.16 21.37 -5.83
C ILE A 56 0.64 20.29 -5.12
N ALA A 57 -0.04 19.27 -4.57
CA ALA A 57 0.63 18.14 -3.92
C ALA A 57 1.57 17.38 -4.89
N CYS A 58 1.16 17.18 -6.14
CA CYS A 58 2.01 16.58 -7.18
C CYS A 58 3.24 17.43 -7.50
N ILE A 59 3.08 18.76 -7.61
CA ILE A 59 4.21 19.67 -7.86
C ILE A 59 5.21 19.64 -6.71
N VAL A 60 4.72 19.67 -5.47
CA VAL A 60 5.59 19.56 -4.28
C VAL A 60 6.32 18.20 -4.28
N GLY A 61 5.62 17.11 -4.57
CA GLY A 61 6.23 15.78 -4.70
C GLY A 61 7.30 15.72 -5.80
N PHE A 62 7.05 16.35 -6.93
CA PHE A 62 8.03 16.45 -8.03
C PHE A 62 9.27 17.22 -7.61
N ILE A 63 9.12 18.37 -6.94
CA ILE A 63 10.24 19.17 -6.43
C ILE A 63 11.05 18.35 -5.41
N CYS A 64 10.37 17.68 -4.47
CA CYS A 64 11.05 16.80 -3.50
C CYS A 64 11.82 15.68 -4.20
N ALA A 65 11.24 15.04 -5.21
CA ALA A 65 11.90 13.98 -5.98
C ALA A 65 13.13 14.52 -6.75
N TYR A 66 13.06 15.73 -7.27
CA TYR A 66 14.18 16.37 -7.97
C TYR A 66 15.36 16.69 -7.03
N LEU A 67 15.07 17.01 -5.77
CA LEU A 67 16.07 17.31 -4.74
C LEU A 67 16.76 16.05 -4.18
N VAL A 68 16.23 14.84 -4.44
CA VAL A 68 16.84 13.59 -3.97
C VAL A 68 18.13 13.31 -4.73
N GLN A 69 19.26 13.39 -4.03
CA GLN A 69 20.56 13.01 -4.57
C GLN A 69 20.75 11.50 -4.39
N THR A 70 20.83 10.77 -5.49
CA THR A 70 21.16 9.35 -5.46
C THR A 70 22.66 9.15 -5.53
N PRO A 71 23.27 8.28 -4.71
CA PRO A 71 24.68 7.98 -4.83
C PRO A 71 24.97 7.37 -6.21
N TYR A 72 26.01 7.92 -6.88
CA TYR A 72 26.43 7.41 -8.17
C TYR A 72 26.87 5.97 -8.04
N LYS A 73 26.16 5.05 -8.68
CA LYS A 73 26.61 3.68 -8.88
C LYS A 73 27.27 3.57 -10.25
N ALA A 74 28.52 3.11 -10.26
CA ALA A 74 29.20 2.79 -11.50
C ALA A 74 28.35 1.81 -12.33
N PRO A 75 28.23 1.99 -13.65
CA PRO A 75 27.45 1.11 -14.50
C PRO A 75 27.99 -0.31 -14.40
N VAL A 76 27.16 -1.24 -13.91
CA VAL A 76 27.46 -2.66 -13.88
C VAL A 76 27.60 -3.12 -15.34
N LYS A 77 28.67 -3.88 -15.63
CA LYS A 77 28.90 -4.49 -16.95
C LYS A 77 27.58 -5.07 -17.48
N ARG A 78 27.17 -4.64 -18.66
CA ARG A 78 25.96 -5.14 -19.32
C ARG A 78 26.17 -6.61 -19.66
N GLU A 79 25.56 -7.50 -18.90
CA GLU A 79 25.46 -8.91 -19.29
C GLU A 79 24.54 -9.06 -20.52
N PRO A 80 24.77 -10.10 -21.35
CA PRO A 80 23.95 -10.33 -22.53
C PRO A 80 22.47 -10.43 -22.15
N ILE A 81 21.62 -9.94 -23.05
CA ILE A 81 20.16 -9.94 -22.87
C ILE A 81 19.68 -11.37 -22.86
N SER A 82 19.29 -11.89 -21.69
CA SER A 82 18.65 -13.19 -21.51
C SER A 82 17.17 -13.02 -21.20
N LEU A 83 16.32 -13.99 -21.55
CA LEU A 83 14.91 -14.01 -21.20
C LEU A 83 14.68 -13.94 -19.69
N ASP A 84 15.59 -14.48 -18.89
CA ASP A 84 15.58 -14.44 -17.43
C ASP A 84 15.67 -13.00 -16.86
N ARG A 85 16.12 -12.04 -17.67
CA ARG A 85 16.17 -10.62 -17.30
C ARG A 85 14.81 -9.94 -17.41
N PHE A 86 13.92 -10.45 -18.26
CA PHE A 86 12.55 -9.94 -18.42
C PHE A 86 11.55 -10.66 -17.52
N ILE A 87 11.72 -11.95 -17.34
CA ILE A 87 10.83 -12.79 -16.55
C ILE A 87 11.67 -13.58 -15.56
N LEU A 88 11.75 -13.11 -14.34
CA LEU A 88 12.44 -13.83 -13.26
C LEU A 88 11.59 -15.04 -12.87
N LEU A 89 11.85 -16.20 -13.51
CA LEU A 89 11.09 -17.44 -13.27
C LEU A 89 11.01 -17.81 -11.79
N LYS A 90 12.07 -17.58 -11.02
CA LYS A 90 12.08 -17.75 -9.56
C LYS A 90 11.16 -16.78 -8.80
N GLY A 91 10.78 -15.66 -9.41
CA GLY A 91 9.88 -14.66 -8.82
C GLY A 91 8.39 -14.91 -9.12
N ILE A 92 8.07 -15.83 -10.06
CA ILE A 92 6.67 -16.09 -10.46
C ILE A 92 5.79 -16.51 -9.27
N PRO A 93 6.18 -17.44 -8.37
CA PRO A 93 5.33 -17.80 -7.23
C PRO A 93 5.02 -16.63 -6.30
N ALA A 94 6.01 -15.76 -6.03
CA ALA A 94 5.82 -14.56 -5.23
C ALA A 94 4.92 -13.54 -5.95
N GLY A 95 5.07 -13.39 -7.26
CA GLY A 95 4.21 -12.54 -8.09
C GLY A 95 2.75 -12.99 -8.08
N ILE A 96 2.50 -14.28 -8.24
CA ILE A 96 1.14 -14.86 -8.18
C ILE A 96 0.54 -14.65 -6.79
N SER A 97 1.29 -14.89 -5.72
CA SER A 97 0.81 -14.65 -4.35
C SER A 97 0.42 -13.20 -4.14
N LEU A 98 1.22 -12.25 -4.62
CA LEU A 98 0.92 -10.83 -4.54
C LEU A 98 -0.30 -10.46 -5.36
N LEU A 99 -0.45 -11.01 -6.56
CA LEU A 99 -1.61 -10.79 -7.43
C LEU A 99 -2.90 -11.26 -6.74
N LEU A 100 -2.91 -12.48 -6.20
CA LEU A 100 -4.06 -13.03 -5.49
C LEU A 100 -4.43 -12.22 -4.24
N LEU A 101 -3.46 -11.69 -3.50
CA LEU A 101 -3.69 -10.81 -2.34
C LEU A 101 -4.19 -9.42 -2.74
N SER A 102 -3.82 -8.94 -3.93
CA SER A 102 -4.23 -7.62 -4.41
C SER A 102 -5.71 -7.59 -4.82
N ILE A 103 -6.29 -8.72 -5.23
CA ILE A 103 -7.71 -8.80 -5.60
C ILE A 103 -8.63 -8.44 -4.42
N PRO A 104 -8.60 -9.12 -3.25
CA PRO A 104 -9.43 -8.74 -2.12
C PRO A 104 -9.13 -7.34 -1.58
N TYR A 105 -7.88 -6.89 -1.62
CA TYR A 105 -7.53 -5.52 -1.27
C TYR A 105 -8.19 -4.49 -2.18
N GLY A 106 -8.15 -4.70 -3.50
CA GLY A 106 -8.82 -3.84 -4.47
C GLY A 106 -10.34 -3.84 -4.31
N MET A 107 -10.95 -4.99 -4.04
CA MET A 107 -12.38 -5.09 -3.75
C MET A 107 -12.75 -4.28 -2.50
N THR A 108 -12.02 -4.45 -1.41
CA THR A 108 -12.30 -3.75 -0.15
C THR A 108 -12.19 -2.23 -0.32
N THR A 109 -11.14 -1.73 -0.96
CA THR A 109 -10.92 -0.29 -1.11
C THR A 109 -11.96 0.39 -2.00
N ASN A 110 -12.49 -0.31 -3.02
CA ASN A 110 -13.45 0.27 -3.94
C ASN A 110 -14.91 0.09 -3.48
N TYR A 111 -15.24 -1.06 -2.92
CA TYR A 111 -16.64 -1.39 -2.64
C TYR A 111 -17.09 -1.11 -1.21
N VAL A 112 -16.18 -0.97 -0.25
CA VAL A 112 -16.57 -0.72 1.16
C VAL A 112 -17.39 0.57 1.32
N ALA A 113 -17.04 1.62 0.58
CA ALA A 113 -17.77 2.88 0.64
C ALA A 113 -19.18 2.77 0.03
N MET A 114 -19.32 1.99 -1.05
CA MET A 114 -20.62 1.72 -1.69
C MET A 114 -21.50 0.86 -0.79
N TYR A 115 -20.94 -0.18 -0.20
CA TYR A 115 -21.63 -1.05 0.75
C TYR A 115 -22.11 -0.30 1.98
N ALA A 116 -21.26 0.56 2.57
CA ALA A 116 -21.63 1.41 3.70
C ALA A 116 -22.85 2.31 3.39
N LYS A 117 -22.89 2.90 2.20
CA LYS A 117 -24.05 3.69 1.73
C LYS A 117 -25.32 2.84 1.60
N GLN A 118 -25.21 1.63 1.10
CA GLN A 118 -26.34 0.71 0.89
C GLN A 118 -26.98 0.31 2.22
N ILE A 119 -26.19 0.09 3.27
CA ILE A 119 -26.69 -0.26 4.64
C ILE A 119 -26.99 0.99 5.49
N GLY A 120 -27.00 2.21 4.89
CA GLY A 120 -27.41 3.45 5.58
C GLY A 120 -26.32 4.08 6.46
N ILE A 121 -25.07 3.60 6.43
CA ILE A 121 -23.96 4.16 7.18
C ILE A 121 -23.31 5.27 6.34
N THR A 122 -23.82 6.50 6.45
CA THR A 122 -23.33 7.64 5.65
C THR A 122 -22.20 8.42 6.31
N SER A 123 -22.16 8.48 7.65
CA SER A 123 -21.22 9.35 8.38
C SER A 123 -19.91 8.66 8.83
N SER A 124 -19.80 7.34 8.72
CA SER A 124 -18.67 6.58 9.31
C SER A 124 -17.70 6.00 8.29
N THR A 125 -17.89 6.24 6.99
CA THR A 125 -17.01 5.67 5.94
C THR A 125 -15.57 6.17 6.07
N GLY A 126 -15.37 7.42 6.50
CA GLY A 126 -14.04 7.97 6.77
C GLY A 126 -13.29 7.24 7.89
N PHE A 127 -14.01 6.80 8.92
CA PHE A 127 -13.43 6.02 10.04
C PHE A 127 -12.82 4.68 9.58
N PHE A 128 -13.45 4.02 8.60
CA PHE A 128 -12.91 2.77 8.04
C PHE A 128 -11.51 3.00 7.44
N PHE A 129 -11.34 4.03 6.63
CA PHE A 129 -10.04 4.33 6.02
C PHE A 129 -9.00 4.74 7.06
N THR A 130 -9.40 5.44 8.13
CA THR A 130 -8.51 5.79 9.23
C THR A 130 -8.04 4.55 9.99
N LEU A 131 -8.95 3.63 10.34
CA LEU A 131 -8.59 2.36 10.99
C LEU A 131 -7.72 1.48 10.09
N MET A 132 -8.01 1.44 8.80
CA MET A 132 -7.20 0.74 7.81
C MET A 132 -5.78 1.32 7.75
N ALA A 133 -5.63 2.65 7.79
CA ALA A 133 -4.33 3.33 7.83
C ALA A 133 -3.53 2.95 9.07
N ILE A 134 -4.16 2.99 10.25
CA ILE A 134 -3.53 2.63 11.52
C ILE A 134 -3.07 1.17 11.48
N GLY A 135 -3.93 0.26 11.02
CA GLY A 135 -3.60 -1.17 10.88
C GLY A 135 -2.40 -1.40 9.95
N MET A 136 -2.39 -0.73 8.80
CA MET A 136 -1.26 -0.80 7.87
C MET A 136 0.03 -0.22 8.45
N ALA A 137 -0.05 0.91 9.16
CA ALA A 137 1.11 1.52 9.81
C ALA A 137 1.72 0.60 10.86
N VAL A 138 0.89 0.06 11.76
CA VAL A 138 1.30 -0.88 12.81
C VAL A 138 1.93 -2.14 12.18
N SER A 139 1.26 -2.73 11.19
CA SER A 139 1.77 -3.90 10.46
C SER A 139 3.16 -3.65 9.85
N ARG A 140 3.38 -2.49 9.24
CA ARG A 140 4.67 -2.12 8.62
C ARG A 140 5.81 -2.00 9.62
N LEU A 141 5.55 -1.42 10.79
CA LEU A 141 6.56 -1.26 11.84
C LEU A 141 7.04 -2.62 12.38
N PHE A 142 6.13 -3.58 12.53
CA PHE A 142 6.48 -4.92 13.01
C PHE A 142 7.08 -5.79 11.91
N SER A 143 6.50 -5.78 10.70
CA SER A 143 6.94 -6.62 9.61
C SER A 143 8.34 -6.27 9.13
N GLY A 144 8.72 -4.98 9.06
CA GLY A 144 10.05 -4.56 8.67
C GLY A 144 11.16 -5.18 9.53
N LYS A 145 10.99 -5.13 10.86
CA LYS A 145 11.94 -5.72 11.81
C LYS A 145 12.03 -7.25 11.73
N LEU A 146 10.92 -7.92 11.43
CA LEU A 146 10.87 -9.38 11.26
C LEU A 146 11.54 -9.82 9.96
N VAL A 147 11.36 -9.03 8.90
CA VAL A 147 12.01 -9.24 7.59
C VAL A 147 13.54 -9.14 7.72
N ASP A 148 14.05 -8.12 8.44
CA ASP A 148 15.49 -7.97 8.68
C ASP A 148 16.09 -9.13 9.49
N LYS A 149 15.28 -9.81 10.32
CA LYS A 149 15.64 -11.05 11.02
C LYS A 149 15.57 -12.31 10.15
N GLY A 150 15.34 -12.17 8.85
CA GLY A 150 15.25 -13.29 7.90
C GLY A 150 13.93 -14.08 7.94
N LYS A 151 12.91 -13.61 8.68
CA LYS A 151 11.62 -14.31 8.84
C LYS A 151 10.58 -13.92 7.79
N ILE A 152 11.00 -13.66 6.55
CA ILE A 152 10.16 -13.17 5.45
C ILE A 152 8.94 -14.07 5.21
N THR A 153 9.16 -15.39 5.10
CA THR A 153 8.10 -16.36 4.83
C THR A 153 7.04 -16.39 5.93
N GLN A 154 7.47 -16.29 7.20
CA GLN A 154 6.54 -16.27 8.33
C GLN A 154 5.65 -15.01 8.33
N VAL A 155 6.21 -13.87 7.96
CA VAL A 155 5.46 -12.60 7.84
C VAL A 155 4.42 -12.69 6.72
N ILE A 156 4.79 -13.25 5.56
CA ILE A 156 3.86 -13.46 4.44
C ILE A 156 2.74 -14.41 4.84
N GLN A 157 3.08 -15.55 5.45
CA GLN A 157 2.08 -16.53 5.91
C GLN A 157 1.10 -15.93 6.93
N ALA A 158 1.60 -15.20 7.93
CA ALA A 158 0.76 -14.52 8.91
C ALA A 158 -0.19 -13.51 8.27
N GLY A 159 0.30 -12.74 7.29
CA GLY A 159 -0.53 -11.82 6.51
C GLY A 159 -1.63 -12.55 5.73
N MET A 160 -1.31 -13.67 5.07
CA MET A 160 -2.30 -14.48 4.33
C MET A 160 -3.37 -15.05 5.26
N TYR A 161 -3.00 -15.58 6.42
CA TYR A 161 -3.98 -16.10 7.40
C TYR A 161 -4.91 -14.98 7.90
N LEU A 162 -4.38 -13.79 8.19
CA LEU A 162 -5.20 -12.65 8.62
C LEU A 162 -6.19 -12.23 7.54
N VAL A 163 -5.77 -12.14 6.28
CA VAL A 163 -6.65 -11.80 5.15
C VAL A 163 -7.75 -12.83 5.00
N CYS A 164 -7.42 -14.12 4.99
CA CYS A 164 -8.40 -15.20 4.90
C CYS A 164 -9.41 -15.16 6.06
N PHE A 165 -8.92 -14.94 7.27
CA PHE A 165 -9.79 -14.85 8.46
C PHE A 165 -10.74 -13.65 8.40
N CYS A 166 -10.23 -12.47 7.98
CA CYS A 166 -11.06 -11.27 7.84
C CYS A 166 -12.15 -11.43 6.78
N PHE A 167 -11.81 -11.98 5.60
CA PHE A 167 -12.82 -12.21 4.55
C PHE A 167 -13.80 -13.31 4.89
N PHE A 168 -13.37 -14.35 5.58
CA PHE A 168 -14.28 -15.37 6.12
C PHE A 168 -15.26 -14.75 7.13
N GLY A 169 -14.78 -13.89 8.04
CA GLY A 169 -15.62 -13.17 8.99
C GLY A 169 -16.62 -12.25 8.29
N LEU A 170 -16.18 -11.48 7.29
CA LEU A 170 -17.09 -10.63 6.50
C LEU A 170 -18.14 -11.43 5.75
N SER A 171 -17.78 -12.57 5.16
CA SER A 171 -18.73 -13.46 4.48
C SER A 171 -19.73 -14.07 5.46
N ALA A 172 -19.29 -14.53 6.62
CA ALA A 172 -20.16 -15.08 7.66
C ALA A 172 -21.11 -14.02 8.23
N CYS A 173 -20.63 -12.80 8.48
CA CYS A 173 -21.48 -11.70 8.94
C CYS A 173 -22.52 -11.29 7.89
N GLY A 174 -22.17 -11.24 6.61
CA GLY A 174 -23.12 -10.97 5.53
C GLY A 174 -24.24 -12.01 5.50
N TRP A 175 -23.88 -13.30 5.63
CA TRP A 175 -24.85 -14.39 5.65
C TRP A 175 -25.79 -14.37 6.86
N ILE A 176 -25.36 -13.81 7.99
CA ILE A 176 -26.17 -13.66 9.21
C ILE A 176 -27.11 -12.44 9.12
N ILE A 177 -26.73 -11.39 8.38
CA ILE A 177 -27.52 -10.15 8.28
C ILE A 177 -28.59 -10.26 7.20
N ASP A 178 -28.39 -11.09 6.18
CA ASP A 178 -29.38 -11.35 5.10
C ASP A 178 -30.51 -12.33 5.53
N TRP A 179 -30.54 -12.77 6.78
CA TRP A 179 -31.61 -13.53 7.44
C TRP A 179 -32.32 -12.65 8.49
#